data_b6026e23968258bec5b72dc1accdc840
#
_entry.id   b6026e23968258bec5b72dc1accdc840
#
_cell.length_a   1.000
_cell.length_b   1.000
_cell.length_c   1.000
_cell.angle_alpha   90.00
_cell.angle_beta   90.00
_cell.angle_gamma   90.00
#
_symmetry.space_group_name_H-M   'P 1'
#
loop_
_entity.id
_entity.type
_entity.pdbx_description
1 polymer ?
#
loop_
_entity_poly.entity_id
_entity_poly.type
_entity_poly.pdbx_seq_one_letter_code
_entity_poly.pdbx_strand_id
1 'polypeptide(L)'
;MFALIDCNNFYASCERVFQPHLNGKPIVILSNNDGCVIARSNEAKALGIPMGAPAFKFKQIFKKNKVEIFSSNFTLYGDMSNRVMSIISRFVPDLEIYSIDEAFLRFNGFTEDEADKKCKEIISTVWKWTGIPVSIGLAPTKSLAKIANRVAKKNPDITEGFYSINNNKKRLKALGEISTGDIWGIGIQNEKKLSNINVNSGIDFINLPDQWVKKNMSIIGLKLKKELEGSPTLDIEETKVEKKSIATTRSFESDISSLEDLIERITTYSVVASKKLRNQKSECNMICVFIRSNPFKNNNERYHYSLTGSLPFSTNSSIEISKFAVKLLKKIYSKNKSYKKAGIILMGLSPESNHQFSLFDRDIEKQKKLMKSIDTIDNKYGLYKVRLASQDQKRIWKMKRQKLSRNYTTEIDEILIVK
;
A
#
# COMPACT_ATOMS: atom_id res chain seq x y z
N MET A 1 2.50 -4.30 26.31
CA MET A 1 3.57 -4.54 25.32
C MET A 1 2.97 -4.63 23.94
N PHE A 2 3.76 -4.27 22.91
CA PHE A 2 3.36 -4.35 21.52
C PHE A 2 4.28 -5.30 20.76
N ALA A 3 3.71 -6.11 19.87
CA ALA A 3 4.51 -6.84 18.90
C ALA A 3 4.18 -6.38 17.48
N LEU A 4 5.17 -6.37 16.60
CA LEU A 4 4.96 -6.30 15.16
C LEU A 4 5.28 -7.66 14.56
N ILE A 5 4.33 -8.23 13.86
CA ILE A 5 4.54 -9.38 12.98
C ILE A 5 4.61 -8.92 11.55
N ASP A 6 5.54 -9.47 10.77
CA ASP A 6 5.75 -9.15 9.36
C ASP A 6 6.08 -10.43 8.59
N CYS A 7 5.39 -10.63 7.47
CA CYS A 7 5.61 -11.76 6.58
C CYS A 7 6.88 -11.54 5.74
N ASN A 8 7.87 -12.39 5.91
CA ASN A 8 9.17 -12.22 5.26
C ASN A 8 9.07 -12.37 3.75
N ASN A 9 9.48 -11.32 3.00
CA ASN A 9 9.46 -11.28 1.53
C ASN A 9 8.07 -11.68 0.97
N PHE A 10 7.00 -11.24 1.58
CA PHE A 10 5.65 -11.76 1.49
C PHE A 10 5.23 -12.23 0.09
N TYR A 11 5.27 -11.36 -0.93
CA TYR A 11 4.83 -11.74 -2.28
C TYR A 11 5.66 -12.87 -2.88
N ALA A 12 6.98 -12.84 -2.69
CA ALA A 12 7.86 -13.92 -3.16
C ALA A 12 7.60 -15.22 -2.38
N SER A 13 7.29 -15.12 -1.09
CA SER A 13 6.92 -16.27 -0.26
C SER A 13 5.57 -16.86 -0.70
N CYS A 14 4.58 -16.05 -1.06
CA CYS A 14 3.32 -16.53 -1.62
C CYS A 14 3.54 -17.37 -2.90
N GLU A 15 4.42 -16.93 -3.80
CA GLU A 15 4.74 -17.71 -5.02
C GLU A 15 5.42 -19.05 -4.66
N ARG A 16 6.30 -19.07 -3.69
CA ARG A 16 7.00 -20.29 -3.24
C ARG A 16 6.08 -21.34 -2.62
N VAL A 17 5.04 -20.92 -1.90
CA VAL A 17 4.07 -21.84 -1.28
C VAL A 17 3.47 -22.79 -2.32
N PHE A 18 3.11 -22.28 -3.48
CA PHE A 18 2.49 -23.05 -4.56
C PHE A 18 3.50 -23.59 -5.58
N GLN A 19 4.74 -23.14 -5.53
CA GLN A 19 5.83 -23.52 -6.44
C GLN A 19 7.11 -23.82 -5.65
N PRO A 20 7.19 -24.98 -4.92
CA PRO A 20 8.35 -25.31 -4.07
C PRO A 20 9.70 -25.35 -4.80
N HIS A 21 9.69 -25.60 -6.12
CA HIS A 21 10.90 -25.58 -6.96
C HIS A 21 11.56 -24.19 -7.05
N LEU A 22 10.89 -23.14 -6.55
CA LEU A 22 11.42 -21.78 -6.43
C LEU A 22 12.20 -21.53 -5.14
N ASN A 23 12.23 -22.48 -4.21
CA ASN A 23 13.03 -22.35 -2.99
C ASN A 23 14.51 -22.21 -3.34
N GLY A 24 15.19 -21.27 -2.69
CA GLY A 24 16.59 -20.95 -2.96
C GLY A 24 16.85 -20.17 -4.26
N LYS A 25 15.84 -19.93 -5.11
CA LYS A 25 16.01 -19.14 -6.33
C LYS A 25 15.75 -17.65 -6.09
N PRO A 26 16.46 -16.75 -6.81
CA PRO A 26 16.17 -15.34 -6.75
C PRO A 26 14.83 -15.03 -7.44
N ILE A 27 13.91 -14.38 -6.71
CA ILE A 27 12.58 -14.02 -7.17
C ILE A 27 12.38 -12.51 -7.06
N VAL A 28 11.79 -11.91 -8.09
CA VAL A 28 11.30 -10.52 -8.07
C VAL A 28 9.84 -10.47 -8.49
N ILE A 29 9.07 -9.64 -7.78
CA ILE A 29 7.69 -9.34 -8.15
C ILE A 29 7.65 -7.91 -8.70
N LEU A 30 6.99 -7.74 -9.84
CA LEU A 30 6.89 -6.46 -10.52
C LEU A 30 5.58 -5.73 -10.17
N SER A 31 5.65 -4.41 -10.18
CA SER A 31 4.49 -3.52 -9.99
C SER A 31 3.53 -3.57 -11.18
N ASN A 32 2.45 -2.82 -11.09
CA ASN A 32 1.54 -2.60 -12.21
C ASN A 32 2.30 -2.25 -13.50
N ASN A 33 1.85 -2.81 -14.64
CA ASN A 33 2.49 -2.71 -15.96
C ASN A 33 3.92 -3.30 -16.01
N ASP A 34 4.24 -4.24 -15.12
CA ASP A 34 5.56 -4.87 -15.02
C ASP A 34 6.73 -3.86 -14.98
N GLY A 35 6.48 -2.69 -14.35
CA GLY A 35 7.38 -1.55 -14.44
C GLY A 35 8.57 -1.60 -13.51
N CYS A 36 8.34 -1.81 -12.22
CA CYS A 36 9.38 -1.74 -11.18
C CYS A 36 9.27 -2.93 -10.22
N VAL A 37 10.38 -3.31 -9.61
CA VAL A 37 10.44 -4.34 -8.57
C VAL A 37 9.79 -3.84 -7.28
N ILE A 38 8.74 -4.51 -6.80
CA ILE A 38 8.03 -4.17 -5.55
C ILE A 38 8.20 -5.20 -4.44
N ALA A 39 8.69 -6.39 -4.75
CA ALA A 39 9.11 -7.38 -3.76
C ALA A 39 10.27 -8.22 -4.30
N ARG A 40 11.07 -8.77 -3.40
CA ARG A 40 12.27 -9.51 -3.71
C ARG A 40 12.50 -10.61 -2.67
N SER A 41 12.93 -11.78 -3.11
CA SER A 41 13.48 -12.79 -2.21
C SER A 41 14.86 -12.38 -1.66
N ASN A 42 15.36 -13.07 -0.64
CA ASN A 42 16.68 -12.77 -0.07
C ASN A 42 17.79 -12.99 -1.10
N GLU A 43 17.67 -14.02 -1.93
CA GLU A 43 18.61 -14.29 -3.01
C GLU A 43 18.65 -13.15 -4.05
N ALA A 44 17.47 -12.58 -4.37
CA ALA A 44 17.42 -11.43 -5.26
C ALA A 44 17.99 -10.15 -4.61
N LYS A 45 17.84 -9.98 -3.28
CA LYS A 45 18.50 -8.90 -2.54
C LYS A 45 20.03 -9.05 -2.56
N ALA A 46 20.53 -10.27 -2.38
CA ALA A 46 21.97 -10.57 -2.45
C ALA A 46 22.60 -10.28 -3.81
N LEU A 47 21.82 -10.34 -4.89
CA LEU A 47 22.24 -9.91 -6.24
C LEU A 47 22.27 -8.36 -6.41
N GLY A 48 22.04 -7.59 -5.35
CA GLY A 48 22.04 -6.13 -5.41
C GLY A 48 20.85 -5.50 -6.14
N ILE A 49 19.73 -6.22 -6.32
CA ILE A 49 18.53 -5.68 -6.93
C ILE A 49 17.81 -4.77 -5.92
N PRO A 50 17.71 -3.42 -6.11
CA PRO A 50 17.10 -2.54 -5.13
C PRO A 50 15.56 -2.56 -5.20
N MET A 51 14.91 -2.14 -4.09
CA MET A 51 13.47 -1.88 -4.09
C MET A 51 13.15 -0.72 -5.04
N GLY A 52 12.08 -0.84 -5.82
CA GLY A 52 11.70 0.17 -6.81
C GLY A 52 12.54 0.14 -8.09
N ALA A 53 13.46 -0.83 -8.25
CA ALA A 53 14.29 -0.96 -9.45
C ALA A 53 13.42 -1.03 -10.72
N PRO A 54 13.64 -0.16 -11.73
CA PRO A 54 12.97 -0.27 -13.02
C PRO A 54 13.37 -1.58 -13.71
N ALA A 55 12.40 -2.46 -13.95
CA ALA A 55 12.67 -3.82 -14.46
C ALA A 55 13.49 -3.82 -15.76
N PHE A 56 13.26 -2.85 -16.65
CA PHE A 56 13.98 -2.74 -17.92
C PHE A 56 15.48 -2.49 -17.75
N LYS A 57 15.92 -1.79 -16.69
CA LYS A 57 17.34 -1.54 -16.40
C LYS A 57 18.05 -2.78 -15.85
N PHE A 58 17.31 -3.72 -15.27
CA PHE A 58 17.86 -4.92 -14.63
C PHE A 58 17.71 -6.18 -15.48
N LYS A 59 17.23 -6.09 -16.72
CA LYS A 59 17.03 -7.25 -17.61
C LYS A 59 18.26 -8.14 -17.77
N GLN A 60 19.45 -7.56 -17.88
CA GLN A 60 20.70 -8.33 -18.02
C GLN A 60 21.03 -9.10 -16.75
N ILE A 61 20.87 -8.47 -15.56
CA ILE A 61 21.08 -9.09 -14.25
C ILE A 61 20.08 -10.25 -14.08
N PHE A 62 18.81 -10.02 -14.43
CA PHE A 62 17.78 -11.06 -14.35
C PHE A 62 18.12 -12.27 -15.22
N LYS A 63 18.53 -12.04 -16.48
CA LYS A 63 18.91 -13.12 -17.40
C LYS A 63 20.15 -13.88 -16.93
N LYS A 64 21.22 -13.15 -16.55
CA LYS A 64 22.51 -13.75 -16.12
C LYS A 64 22.34 -14.64 -14.88
N ASN A 65 21.53 -14.21 -13.92
CA ASN A 65 21.35 -14.91 -12.64
C ASN A 65 20.09 -15.78 -12.58
N LYS A 66 19.42 -16.02 -13.70
CA LYS A 66 18.19 -16.83 -13.80
C LYS A 66 17.13 -16.40 -12.76
N VAL A 67 16.94 -15.07 -12.62
CA VAL A 67 15.95 -14.50 -11.68
C VAL A 67 14.56 -14.82 -12.17
N GLU A 68 13.76 -15.44 -11.31
CA GLU A 68 12.34 -15.67 -11.56
C GLU A 68 11.56 -14.37 -11.40
N ILE A 69 10.73 -14.05 -12.39
CA ILE A 69 10.04 -12.76 -12.48
C ILE A 69 8.55 -13.02 -12.53
N PHE A 70 7.80 -12.41 -11.60
CA PHE A 70 6.34 -12.47 -11.58
C PHE A 70 5.74 -11.07 -11.70
N SER A 71 4.61 -10.97 -12.39
CA SER A 71 3.70 -9.82 -12.27
C SER A 71 2.96 -9.91 -10.95
N SER A 72 2.61 -8.77 -10.33
CA SER A 72 1.89 -8.79 -9.05
C SER A 72 0.52 -9.46 -9.15
N ASN A 73 0.35 -10.56 -8.42
CA ASN A 73 -0.92 -11.27 -8.25
C ASN A 73 -1.60 -10.85 -6.94
N PHE A 74 -2.17 -9.63 -6.93
CA PHE A 74 -2.79 -9.09 -5.72
C PHE A 74 -4.00 -9.88 -5.23
N THR A 75 -4.64 -10.68 -6.09
CA THR A 75 -5.74 -11.57 -5.70
C THR A 75 -5.21 -12.69 -4.80
N LEU A 76 -4.17 -13.39 -5.25
CA LEU A 76 -3.51 -14.44 -4.48
C LEU A 76 -2.91 -13.87 -3.18
N TYR A 77 -2.17 -12.75 -3.27
CA TYR A 77 -1.51 -12.18 -2.10
C TYR A 77 -2.52 -11.65 -1.07
N GLY A 78 -3.66 -11.12 -1.51
CA GLY A 78 -4.75 -10.70 -0.63
C GLY A 78 -5.38 -11.86 0.13
N ASP A 79 -5.61 -12.98 -0.53
CA ASP A 79 -6.14 -14.20 0.11
C ASP A 79 -5.14 -14.78 1.11
N MET A 80 -3.87 -14.91 0.73
CA MET A 80 -2.82 -15.39 1.64
C MET A 80 -2.64 -14.48 2.86
N SER A 81 -2.73 -13.15 2.68
CA SER A 81 -2.74 -12.20 3.78
C SER A 81 -3.91 -12.45 4.73
N ASN A 82 -5.13 -12.58 4.20
CA ASN A 82 -6.31 -12.85 5.00
C ASN A 82 -6.16 -14.15 5.82
N ARG A 83 -5.58 -15.20 5.25
CA ARG A 83 -5.30 -16.46 5.96
C ARG A 83 -4.33 -16.23 7.12
N VAL A 84 -3.20 -15.57 6.88
CA VAL A 84 -2.21 -15.26 7.91
C VAL A 84 -2.83 -14.41 9.02
N MET A 85 -3.53 -13.31 8.69
CA MET A 85 -4.15 -12.43 9.67
C MET A 85 -5.26 -13.13 10.48
N SER A 86 -6.03 -14.03 9.84
CA SER A 86 -7.03 -14.85 10.53
C SER A 86 -6.42 -15.88 11.50
N ILE A 87 -5.22 -16.38 11.23
CA ILE A 87 -4.49 -17.22 12.17
C ILE A 87 -4.03 -16.38 13.37
N ILE A 88 -3.39 -15.23 13.11
CA ILE A 88 -2.86 -14.36 14.16
C ILE A 88 -3.96 -13.88 15.11
N SER A 89 -5.14 -13.54 14.59
CA SER A 89 -6.28 -13.06 15.39
C SER A 89 -6.79 -14.07 16.44
N ARG A 90 -6.40 -15.36 16.35
CA ARG A 90 -6.76 -16.38 17.34
C ARG A 90 -5.88 -16.34 18.60
N PHE A 91 -4.74 -15.65 18.54
CA PHE A 91 -3.76 -15.64 19.63
C PHE A 91 -3.90 -14.43 20.56
N VAL A 92 -4.39 -13.31 20.03
CA VAL A 92 -4.57 -12.07 20.79
C VAL A 92 -5.85 -11.36 20.36
N PRO A 93 -6.59 -10.76 21.31
CA PRO A 93 -7.81 -10.02 20.98
C PRO A 93 -7.51 -8.69 20.26
N ASP A 94 -6.41 -8.04 20.61
CA ASP A 94 -6.06 -6.70 20.13
C ASP A 94 -5.10 -6.80 18.95
N LEU A 95 -5.66 -6.76 17.74
CA LEU A 95 -4.95 -6.86 16.46
C LEU A 95 -5.24 -5.66 15.58
N GLU A 96 -4.20 -4.98 15.09
CA GLU A 96 -4.28 -3.96 14.04
C GLU A 96 -3.60 -4.48 12.78
N ILE A 97 -4.36 -4.72 11.73
CA ILE A 97 -3.82 -5.06 10.40
C ILE A 97 -3.29 -3.76 9.77
N TYR A 98 -1.97 -3.56 9.87
CA TYR A 98 -1.31 -2.34 9.41
C TYR A 98 -1.09 -2.33 7.88
N SER A 99 -0.73 -3.46 7.30
CA SER A 99 -0.55 -3.62 5.85
C SER A 99 -1.00 -5.02 5.38
N ILE A 100 -0.72 -5.34 4.12
CA ILE A 100 -1.00 -6.68 3.57
C ILE A 100 -0.11 -7.77 4.18
N ASP A 101 1.03 -7.40 4.77
CA ASP A 101 2.07 -8.29 5.28
C ASP A 101 2.49 -7.99 6.73
N GLU A 102 1.97 -6.91 7.34
CA GLU A 102 2.30 -6.50 8.70
C GLU A 102 1.06 -6.33 9.58
N ALA A 103 1.15 -6.75 10.83
CA ALA A 103 0.15 -6.48 11.86
C ALA A 103 0.79 -6.14 13.20
N PHE A 104 0.17 -5.22 13.94
CA PHE A 104 0.50 -4.96 15.34
C PHE A 104 -0.42 -5.76 16.25
N LEU A 105 0.16 -6.27 17.32
CA LEU A 105 -0.49 -7.02 18.39
C LEU A 105 -0.25 -6.31 19.70
N ARG A 106 -1.24 -6.30 20.59
CA ARG A 106 -1.08 -5.78 21.94
C ARG A 106 -1.26 -6.90 22.94
N PHE A 107 -0.28 -7.08 23.81
CA PHE A 107 -0.25 -8.07 24.88
C PHE A 107 -0.60 -7.41 26.22
N ASN A 108 -1.91 -7.17 26.43
CA ASN A 108 -2.42 -6.67 27.71
C ASN A 108 -2.60 -7.83 28.69
N GLY A 109 -2.08 -7.66 29.92
CA GLY A 109 -2.21 -8.67 30.99
C GLY A 109 -1.25 -9.86 30.87
N PHE A 110 -0.40 -9.90 29.84
CA PHE A 110 0.63 -10.93 29.69
C PHE A 110 1.92 -10.49 30.40
N THR A 111 2.58 -11.45 31.03
CA THR A 111 3.98 -11.31 31.44
C THR A 111 4.90 -11.31 30.21
N GLU A 112 6.16 -10.87 30.37
CA GLU A 112 7.14 -10.91 29.27
C GLU A 112 7.36 -12.32 28.73
N ASP A 113 7.50 -13.30 29.63
CA ASP A 113 7.73 -14.70 29.25
C ASP A 113 6.54 -15.32 28.52
N GLU A 114 5.31 -14.98 28.92
CA GLU A 114 4.09 -15.43 28.24
C GLU A 114 3.99 -14.82 26.83
N ALA A 115 4.29 -13.52 26.70
CA ALA A 115 4.29 -12.84 25.41
C ALA A 115 5.37 -13.42 24.45
N ASP A 116 6.57 -13.68 24.97
CA ASP A 116 7.66 -14.32 24.22
C ASP A 116 7.28 -15.71 23.71
N LYS A 117 6.71 -16.56 24.59
CA LYS A 117 6.21 -17.89 24.21
C LYS A 117 5.12 -17.80 23.16
N LYS A 118 4.18 -16.87 23.34
CA LYS A 118 3.07 -16.67 22.41
C LYS A 118 3.56 -16.19 21.04
N CYS A 119 4.54 -15.30 20.99
CA CYS A 119 5.14 -14.85 19.73
C CYS A 119 5.81 -16.02 18.97
N LYS A 120 6.56 -16.88 19.66
CA LYS A 120 7.17 -18.07 19.04
C LYS A 120 6.13 -19.08 18.56
N GLU A 121 5.04 -19.28 19.32
CA GLU A 121 3.92 -20.11 18.93
C GLU A 121 3.24 -19.57 17.65
N ILE A 122 3.05 -18.26 17.54
CA ILE A 122 2.50 -17.61 16.33
C ILE A 122 3.40 -17.90 15.12
N ILE A 123 4.72 -17.72 15.24
CA ILE A 123 5.68 -17.96 14.14
C ILE A 123 5.54 -19.39 13.63
N SER A 124 5.60 -20.38 14.53
CA SER A 124 5.51 -21.80 14.17
C SER A 124 4.15 -22.18 13.57
N THR A 125 3.06 -21.61 14.10
CA THR A 125 1.70 -21.91 13.62
C THR A 125 1.44 -21.30 12.24
N VAL A 126 1.83 -20.04 12.03
CA VAL A 126 1.68 -19.38 10.71
C VAL A 126 2.48 -20.16 9.67
N TRP A 127 3.73 -20.51 9.96
CA TRP A 127 4.54 -21.32 9.06
C TRP A 127 3.89 -22.68 8.75
N LYS A 128 3.49 -23.41 9.76
CA LYS A 128 2.89 -24.76 9.62
C LYS A 128 1.61 -24.73 8.78
N TRP A 129 0.77 -23.70 8.93
CA TRP A 129 -0.54 -23.66 8.30
C TRP A 129 -0.58 -22.98 6.95
N THR A 130 0.39 -22.07 6.67
CA THR A 130 0.39 -21.29 5.42
C THR A 130 1.64 -21.44 4.58
N GLY A 131 2.74 -21.94 5.13
CA GLY A 131 4.04 -21.94 4.48
C GLY A 131 4.66 -20.54 4.33
N ILE A 132 4.09 -19.52 4.98
CA ILE A 132 4.62 -18.14 4.94
C ILE A 132 5.54 -17.92 6.14
N PRO A 133 6.84 -17.62 5.93
CA PRO A 133 7.74 -17.29 7.03
C PRO A 133 7.42 -15.90 7.57
N VAL A 134 7.35 -15.77 8.88
CA VAL A 134 7.11 -14.50 9.56
C VAL A 134 8.19 -14.19 10.56
N SER A 135 8.38 -12.91 10.86
CA SER A 135 9.25 -12.46 11.94
C SER A 135 8.46 -11.56 12.89
N ILE A 136 8.78 -11.65 14.20
CA ILE A 136 8.10 -10.88 15.26
C ILE A 136 9.13 -10.09 16.05
N GLY A 137 8.84 -8.80 16.25
CA GLY A 137 9.53 -7.94 17.18
C GLY A 137 8.62 -7.53 18.33
N LEU A 138 8.98 -7.82 19.57
CA LEU A 138 8.24 -7.47 20.78
C LEU A 138 8.94 -6.30 21.49
N ALA A 139 8.17 -5.29 21.96
CA ALA A 139 8.73 -4.13 22.65
C ALA A 139 7.65 -3.35 23.43
N PRO A 140 8.05 -2.40 24.31
CA PRO A 140 7.10 -1.55 25.04
C PRO A 140 6.25 -0.65 24.15
N THR A 141 6.71 -0.29 22.94
CA THR A 141 6.05 0.64 22.01
C THR A 141 6.00 0.09 20.59
N LYS A 142 5.07 0.59 19.78
CA LYS A 142 4.92 0.19 18.36
C LYS A 142 6.19 0.49 17.54
N SER A 143 6.81 1.65 17.74
CA SER A 143 8.04 2.02 17.03
C SER A 143 9.22 1.13 17.40
N LEU A 144 9.38 0.80 18.67
CA LEU A 144 10.41 -0.16 19.12
C LEU A 144 10.11 -1.58 18.65
N ALA A 145 8.83 -1.99 18.55
CA ALA A 145 8.46 -3.30 18.00
C ALA A 145 8.88 -3.44 16.51
N LYS A 146 8.79 -2.35 15.73
CA LYS A 146 9.31 -2.34 14.34
C LYS A 146 10.85 -2.47 14.32
N ILE A 147 11.55 -1.84 15.23
CA ILE A 147 13.02 -1.98 15.34
C ILE A 147 13.38 -3.41 15.76
N ALA A 148 12.68 -3.97 16.75
CA ALA A 148 12.87 -5.35 17.18
C ALA A 148 12.64 -6.34 16.03
N ASN A 149 11.58 -6.17 15.23
CA ASN A 149 11.31 -6.98 14.04
C ASN A 149 12.45 -6.89 13.01
N ARG A 150 13.02 -5.69 12.81
CA ARG A 150 14.17 -5.52 11.92
C ARG A 150 15.40 -6.28 12.41
N VAL A 151 15.66 -6.28 13.73
CA VAL A 151 16.74 -7.07 14.34
C VAL A 151 16.49 -8.57 14.10
N ALA A 152 15.25 -9.04 14.35
CA ALA A 152 14.85 -10.42 14.10
C ALA A 152 15.13 -10.86 12.65
N LYS A 153 14.81 -10.01 11.66
CA LYS A 153 15.03 -10.29 10.24
C LYS A 153 16.49 -10.26 9.80
N LYS A 154 17.34 -9.43 10.42
CA LYS A 154 18.75 -9.31 10.04
C LYS A 154 19.59 -10.52 10.47
N ASN A 155 19.20 -11.19 11.55
CA ASN A 155 19.95 -12.27 12.17
C ASN A 155 19.06 -13.53 12.35
N PRO A 156 18.49 -14.07 11.26
CA PRO A 156 17.52 -15.17 11.35
C PRO A 156 18.05 -16.42 12.04
N ASP A 157 19.34 -16.74 11.85
CA ASP A 157 20.00 -17.93 12.42
C ASP A 157 20.16 -17.83 13.95
N ILE A 158 20.19 -16.59 14.51
CA ILE A 158 20.34 -16.35 15.95
C ILE A 158 18.98 -16.13 16.62
N THR A 159 18.08 -15.46 15.92
CA THR A 159 16.80 -14.99 16.48
C THR A 159 15.64 -15.96 16.22
N GLU A 160 15.79 -16.88 15.30
CA GLU A 160 14.71 -17.77 14.84
C GLU A 160 13.45 -16.99 14.44
N GLY A 161 13.65 -15.76 13.94
CA GLY A 161 12.57 -14.84 13.55
C GLY A 161 11.90 -14.06 14.69
N PHE A 162 12.40 -14.18 15.94
CA PHE A 162 11.86 -13.47 17.10
C PHE A 162 12.93 -12.62 17.80
N TYR A 163 12.60 -11.38 18.15
CA TYR A 163 13.46 -10.54 18.98
C TYR A 163 12.62 -9.65 19.93
N SER A 164 13.01 -9.61 21.23
CA SER A 164 12.34 -8.79 22.24
C SER A 164 13.27 -7.69 22.75
N ILE A 165 12.79 -6.45 22.71
CA ILE A 165 13.38 -5.28 23.38
C ILE A 165 12.67 -5.08 24.72
N ASN A 166 13.08 -5.82 25.74
CA ASN A 166 12.46 -5.84 27.06
C ASN A 166 13.23 -5.06 28.13
N ASN A 167 14.40 -4.52 27.81
CA ASN A 167 15.19 -3.71 28.74
C ASN A 167 15.96 -2.59 28.04
N ASN A 168 16.47 -1.65 28.85
CA ASN A 168 17.18 -0.45 28.37
C ASN A 168 18.45 -0.79 27.58
N LYS A 169 19.19 -1.84 27.98
CA LYS A 169 20.44 -2.25 27.31
C LYS A 169 20.14 -2.70 25.88
N LYS A 170 19.14 -3.56 25.68
CA LYS A 170 18.71 -4.02 24.33
C LYS A 170 18.16 -2.86 23.51
N ARG A 171 17.40 -1.95 24.14
CA ARG A 171 16.87 -0.75 23.47
C ARG A 171 17.97 0.12 22.91
N LEU A 172 18.95 0.52 23.75
CA LEU A 172 20.05 1.37 23.34
C LEU A 172 20.92 0.69 22.27
N LYS A 173 21.18 -0.63 22.41
CA LYS A 173 21.89 -1.38 21.37
C LYS A 173 21.17 -1.32 20.03
N ALA A 174 19.88 -1.62 19.99
CA ALA A 174 19.09 -1.62 18.76
C ALA A 174 18.99 -0.21 18.13
N LEU A 175 18.87 0.85 18.97
CA LEU A 175 18.87 2.24 18.51
C LEU A 175 20.22 2.71 17.97
N GLY A 176 21.33 2.16 18.50
CA GLY A 176 22.68 2.46 17.99
C GLY A 176 22.96 1.83 16.62
N GLU A 177 22.35 0.70 16.35
CA GLU A 177 22.56 -0.06 15.10
C GLU A 177 21.61 0.35 13.96
N ILE A 178 20.58 1.16 14.24
CA ILE A 178 19.61 1.61 13.23
C ILE A 178 19.93 3.03 12.74
N SER A 179 19.95 3.19 11.41
CA SER A 179 20.06 4.54 10.81
C SER A 179 18.75 5.32 10.98
N THR A 180 18.83 6.66 11.06
CA THR A 180 17.63 7.50 11.16
C THR A 180 16.66 7.32 9.99
N GLY A 181 17.16 7.10 8.77
CA GLY A 181 16.32 6.84 7.58
C GLY A 181 15.57 5.52 7.62
N ASP A 182 16.00 4.58 8.45
CA ASP A 182 15.37 3.27 8.64
C ASP A 182 14.33 3.26 9.78
N ILE A 183 14.22 4.35 10.54
CA ILE A 183 13.23 4.49 11.62
C ILE A 183 11.84 4.78 11.00
N TRP A 184 10.85 3.98 11.39
CA TRP A 184 9.48 4.19 10.98
C TRP A 184 8.98 5.60 11.35
N GLY A 185 8.49 6.34 10.36
CA GLY A 185 8.05 7.72 10.53
C GLY A 185 9.10 8.78 10.15
N ILE A 186 10.35 8.41 9.91
CA ILE A 186 11.37 9.31 9.36
C ILE A 186 11.47 9.08 7.84
N GLY A 187 10.89 10.00 7.07
CA GLY A 187 11.00 9.97 5.61
C GLY A 187 12.25 10.72 5.12
N ILE A 188 12.57 10.58 3.84
CA ILE A 188 13.77 11.12 3.18
C ILE A 188 14.05 12.60 3.51
N GLN A 189 13.02 13.45 3.63
CA GLN A 189 13.21 14.87 3.94
C GLN A 189 13.65 15.10 5.39
N ASN A 190 13.09 14.33 6.33
CA ASN A 190 13.49 14.42 7.74
C ASN A 190 14.86 13.75 7.95
N GLU A 191 15.15 12.66 7.26
CA GLU A 191 16.48 12.03 7.26
C GLU A 191 17.55 13.03 6.79
N LYS A 192 17.35 13.76 5.69
CA LYS A 192 18.26 14.80 5.23
C LYS A 192 18.45 15.91 6.27
N LYS A 193 17.37 16.38 6.91
CA LYS A 193 17.47 17.39 7.98
C LYS A 193 18.30 16.91 9.15
N LEU A 194 18.13 15.65 9.58
CA LEU A 194 18.87 15.04 10.68
C LEU A 194 20.34 14.84 10.30
N SER A 195 20.62 14.32 9.11
CA SER A 195 22.00 14.14 8.61
C SER A 195 22.77 15.46 8.52
N ASN A 196 22.12 16.57 8.17
CA ASN A 196 22.75 17.90 8.13
C ASN A 196 23.22 18.42 9.49
N ILE A 197 22.75 17.83 10.59
CA ILE A 197 23.17 18.13 11.95
C ILE A 197 23.90 16.93 12.60
N ASN A 198 24.43 16.02 11.77
CA ASN A 198 25.18 14.81 12.19
C ASN A 198 24.37 13.82 13.05
N VAL A 199 23.05 13.82 12.96
CA VAL A 199 22.16 12.86 13.63
C VAL A 199 21.90 11.71 12.67
N ASN A 200 22.59 10.58 12.83
CA ASN A 200 22.59 9.48 11.87
C ASN A 200 22.03 8.17 12.43
N SER A 201 21.95 8.03 13.77
CA SER A 201 21.43 6.83 14.43
C SER A 201 20.19 7.11 15.26
N GLY A 202 19.49 6.03 15.67
CA GLY A 202 18.36 6.15 16.60
C GLY A 202 18.75 6.72 17.95
N ILE A 203 19.97 6.45 18.44
CA ILE A 203 20.49 7.04 19.68
C ILE A 203 20.69 8.55 19.51
N ASP A 204 21.29 8.99 18.41
CA ASP A 204 21.49 10.42 18.17
C ASP A 204 20.14 11.15 18.14
N PHE A 205 19.12 10.52 17.53
CA PHE A 205 17.79 11.10 17.43
C PHE A 205 17.09 11.26 18.79
N ILE A 206 17.14 10.26 19.66
CA ILE A 206 16.53 10.38 21.02
C ILE A 206 17.25 11.37 21.92
N ASN A 207 18.53 11.66 21.66
CA ASN A 207 19.31 12.64 22.41
C ASN A 207 19.04 14.10 21.99
N LEU A 208 18.29 14.35 20.93
CA LEU A 208 17.92 15.70 20.53
C LEU A 208 16.98 16.35 21.56
N PRO A 209 17.07 17.67 21.77
CA PRO A 209 16.14 18.40 22.63
C PRO A 209 14.68 18.30 22.06
N ASP A 210 13.73 18.09 22.96
CA ASP A 210 12.30 17.96 22.59
C ASP A 210 11.79 19.19 21.82
N GLN A 211 12.23 20.39 22.20
CA GLN A 211 11.89 21.64 21.53
C GLN A 211 12.38 21.66 20.07
N TRP A 212 13.60 21.16 19.83
CA TRP A 212 14.16 21.08 18.49
C TRP A 212 13.33 20.13 17.62
N VAL A 213 13.04 18.92 18.14
CA VAL A 213 12.25 17.91 17.42
C VAL A 213 10.86 18.42 17.11
N LYS A 214 10.17 19.05 18.08
CA LYS A 214 8.84 19.64 17.89
C LYS A 214 8.84 20.73 16.81
N LYS A 215 9.85 21.61 16.82
CA LYS A 215 9.98 22.70 15.83
C LYS A 215 10.24 22.20 14.40
N ASN A 216 11.11 21.19 14.23
CA ASN A 216 11.60 20.74 12.92
C ASN A 216 10.82 19.55 12.33
N MET A 217 10.19 18.73 13.18
CA MET A 217 9.50 17.49 12.78
C MET A 217 8.05 17.43 13.29
N SER A 218 7.55 18.54 13.86
CA SER A 218 6.20 18.67 14.43
C SER A 218 5.96 17.79 15.68
N ILE A 219 4.72 17.78 16.16
CA ILE A 219 4.29 16.92 17.29
C ILE A 219 4.42 15.42 16.94
N ILE A 220 4.35 15.06 15.66
CA ILE A 220 4.52 13.67 15.22
C ILE A 220 5.95 13.20 15.45
N GLY A 221 6.94 14.03 15.15
CA GLY A 221 8.34 13.74 15.44
C GLY A 221 8.60 13.60 16.94
N LEU A 222 7.98 14.45 17.77
CA LEU A 222 8.10 14.35 19.22
C LEU A 222 7.46 13.05 19.77
N LYS A 223 6.28 12.68 19.28
CA LYS A 223 5.66 11.39 19.63
C LYS A 223 6.56 10.21 19.26
N LEU A 224 7.16 10.24 18.06
CA LEU A 224 8.10 9.21 17.63
C LEU A 224 9.31 9.12 18.57
N LYS A 225 9.88 10.27 18.97
CA LYS A 225 10.99 10.29 19.95
C LYS A 225 10.57 9.60 21.26
N LYS A 226 9.40 9.94 21.81
CA LYS A 226 8.87 9.30 23.02
C LYS A 226 8.66 7.79 22.86
N GLU A 227 8.16 7.36 21.72
CA GLU A 227 8.06 5.94 21.36
C GLU A 227 9.43 5.23 21.45
N LEU A 228 10.47 5.84 20.90
CA LEU A 228 11.84 5.28 20.92
C LEU A 228 12.48 5.36 22.31
N GLU A 229 12.09 6.31 23.15
CA GLU A 229 12.46 6.39 24.57
C GLU A 229 11.78 5.29 25.42
N GLY A 230 10.78 4.59 24.87
CA GLY A 230 10.04 3.51 25.53
C GLY A 230 8.69 3.94 26.13
N SER A 231 8.26 5.18 25.89
CA SER A 231 6.97 5.70 26.35
C SER A 231 5.93 5.59 25.25
N PRO A 232 4.88 4.75 25.37
CA PRO A 232 3.89 4.53 24.31
C PRO A 232 3.06 5.79 24.08
N THR A 233 3.05 6.26 22.84
CA THR A 233 2.24 7.41 22.36
C THR A 233 1.28 7.00 21.24
N LEU A 234 1.44 5.79 20.72
CA LEU A 234 0.60 5.18 19.70
C LEU A 234 -0.09 3.95 20.30
N ASP A 235 -1.38 3.84 20.11
CA ASP A 235 -2.17 2.66 20.51
C ASP A 235 -2.62 1.86 19.29
N ILE A 236 -3.25 0.70 19.53
CA ILE A 236 -3.87 -0.13 18.50
C ILE A 236 -5.06 0.63 17.89
N GLU A 237 -5.11 0.73 16.57
CA GLU A 237 -6.27 1.25 15.85
C GLU A 237 -7.30 0.12 15.67
N GLU A 238 -8.30 0.07 16.54
CA GLU A 238 -9.33 -0.98 16.53
C GLU A 238 -10.30 -0.85 15.37
N THR A 239 -10.53 0.35 14.89
CA THR A 239 -11.49 0.63 13.82
C THR A 239 -10.82 1.17 12.58
N LYS A 240 -11.21 0.63 11.43
CA LYS A 240 -10.75 1.13 10.14
C LYS A 240 -11.32 2.52 9.90
N VAL A 241 -10.48 3.54 10.03
CA VAL A 241 -10.87 4.92 9.76
C VAL A 241 -11.32 5.06 8.31
N GLU A 242 -12.49 5.67 8.10
CA GLU A 242 -12.99 5.97 6.77
C GLU A 242 -12.02 6.88 6.01
N LYS A 243 -11.87 6.61 4.73
CA LYS A 243 -10.98 7.41 3.88
C LYS A 243 -11.53 8.81 3.73
N LYS A 244 -10.69 9.81 3.96
CA LYS A 244 -11.00 11.24 3.75
C LYS A 244 -10.92 11.66 2.29
N SER A 245 -10.32 10.85 1.42
CA SER A 245 -10.26 11.03 -0.02
C SER A 245 -10.09 9.68 -0.74
N ILE A 246 -10.58 9.60 -1.98
CA ILE A 246 -10.46 8.41 -2.83
C ILE A 246 -9.80 8.80 -4.14
N ALA A 247 -8.63 8.21 -4.42
CA ALA A 247 -7.90 8.48 -5.64
C ALA A 247 -7.90 7.25 -6.59
N THR A 248 -7.97 7.53 -7.88
CA THR A 248 -7.68 6.57 -8.95
C THR A 248 -6.75 7.23 -9.96
N THR A 249 -5.52 6.73 -10.01
CA THR A 249 -4.46 7.29 -10.87
C THR A 249 -3.70 6.18 -11.59
N ARG A 250 -3.24 6.44 -12.81
CA ARG A 250 -2.42 5.48 -13.57
C ARG A 250 -1.32 6.20 -14.35
N SER A 251 -0.15 5.56 -14.38
CA SER A 251 0.88 5.88 -15.37
C SER A 251 0.60 5.11 -16.65
N PHE A 252 0.79 5.74 -17.79
CA PHE A 252 0.54 5.14 -19.09
C PHE A 252 1.77 4.35 -19.57
N GLU A 253 1.58 3.36 -20.44
CA GLU A 253 2.67 2.59 -21.02
C GLU A 253 3.50 3.47 -21.98
N SER A 254 2.83 4.25 -22.83
CA SER A 254 3.38 5.30 -23.69
C SER A 254 2.81 6.67 -23.32
N ASP A 255 3.50 7.74 -23.72
CA ASP A 255 2.99 9.09 -23.52
C ASP A 255 1.74 9.31 -24.40
N ILE A 256 0.76 10.03 -23.89
CA ILE A 256 -0.52 10.35 -24.55
C ILE A 256 -0.61 11.83 -24.82
N SER A 257 -0.96 12.21 -26.04
CA SER A 257 -1.20 13.61 -26.46
C SER A 257 -2.64 13.89 -26.86
N SER A 258 -3.45 12.85 -27.19
CA SER A 258 -4.85 13.00 -27.59
C SER A 258 -5.74 13.36 -26.40
N LEU A 259 -6.62 14.33 -26.58
CA LEU A 259 -7.65 14.69 -25.59
C LEU A 259 -8.68 13.58 -25.43
N GLU A 260 -9.05 12.94 -26.52
CA GLU A 260 -10.03 11.84 -26.58
C GLU A 260 -9.55 10.67 -25.73
N ASP A 261 -8.29 10.26 -25.90
CA ASP A 261 -7.69 9.18 -25.08
C ASP A 261 -7.64 9.54 -23.59
N LEU A 262 -7.36 10.80 -23.25
CA LEU A 262 -7.37 11.27 -21.87
C LEU A 262 -8.80 11.29 -21.29
N ILE A 263 -9.82 11.64 -22.09
CA ILE A 263 -11.23 11.61 -21.68
C ILE A 263 -11.66 10.17 -21.34
N GLU A 264 -11.34 9.20 -22.20
CA GLU A 264 -11.64 7.80 -21.94
C GLU A 264 -11.04 7.30 -20.64
N ARG A 265 -9.77 7.68 -20.36
CA ARG A 265 -9.06 7.28 -19.14
C ARG A 265 -9.64 7.95 -17.90
N ILE A 266 -9.86 9.26 -17.94
CA ILE A 266 -10.44 9.99 -16.80
C ILE A 266 -11.86 9.51 -16.52
N THR A 267 -12.67 9.22 -17.54
CA THR A 267 -14.00 8.61 -17.36
C THR A 267 -13.88 7.26 -16.68
N THR A 268 -12.99 6.39 -17.13
CA THR A 268 -12.77 5.07 -16.51
C THR A 268 -12.30 5.20 -15.06
N TYR A 269 -11.38 6.13 -14.77
CA TYR A 269 -10.91 6.37 -13.39
C TYR A 269 -12.01 6.92 -12.51
N SER A 270 -12.90 7.76 -13.05
CA SER A 270 -14.07 8.29 -12.36
C SER A 270 -15.03 7.17 -11.96
N VAL A 271 -15.34 6.24 -12.86
CA VAL A 271 -16.20 5.09 -12.58
C VAL A 271 -15.60 4.20 -11.49
N VAL A 272 -14.30 3.91 -11.56
CA VAL A 272 -13.60 3.12 -10.53
C VAL A 272 -13.58 3.82 -9.18
N ALA A 273 -13.33 5.14 -9.15
CA ALA A 273 -13.32 5.93 -7.92
C ALA A 273 -14.72 6.01 -7.31
N SER A 274 -15.76 6.21 -8.13
CA SER A 274 -17.16 6.25 -7.70
C SER A 274 -17.63 4.93 -7.09
N LYS A 275 -17.23 3.78 -7.66
CA LYS A 275 -17.53 2.46 -7.09
C LYS A 275 -16.90 2.30 -5.70
N LYS A 276 -15.64 2.74 -5.52
CA LYS A 276 -14.98 2.72 -4.20
C LYS A 276 -15.69 3.63 -3.20
N LEU A 277 -16.19 4.78 -3.66
CA LEU A 277 -16.94 5.73 -2.85
C LEU A 277 -18.26 5.12 -2.37
N ARG A 278 -19.02 4.48 -3.27
CA ARG A 278 -20.25 3.76 -2.91
C ARG A 278 -20.00 2.57 -1.98
N ASN A 279 -18.91 1.83 -2.17
CA ASN A 279 -18.52 0.74 -1.26
C ASN A 279 -18.24 1.24 0.17
N GLN A 280 -17.80 2.51 0.33
CA GLN A 280 -17.63 3.18 1.62
C GLN A 280 -18.95 3.81 2.12
N LYS A 281 -20.07 3.74 1.35
CA LYS A 281 -21.35 4.42 1.63
C LYS A 281 -21.17 5.93 1.81
N SER A 282 -20.33 6.55 0.97
CA SER A 282 -20.00 7.97 1.02
C SER A 282 -20.34 8.67 -0.29
N GLU A 283 -20.47 9.99 -0.23
CA GLU A 283 -20.59 10.91 -1.36
C GLU A 283 -19.42 11.90 -1.33
N CYS A 284 -19.10 12.53 -2.47
CA CYS A 284 -18.10 13.58 -2.55
C CYS A 284 -18.69 14.88 -3.08
N ASN A 285 -18.15 16.01 -2.63
CA ASN A 285 -18.52 17.33 -3.13
C ASN A 285 -17.40 18.05 -3.88
N MET A 286 -16.19 17.50 -3.92
CA MET A 286 -15.05 18.09 -4.60
C MET A 286 -14.31 17.04 -5.44
N ILE A 287 -13.84 17.45 -6.61
CA ILE A 287 -13.07 16.59 -7.52
C ILE A 287 -11.81 17.33 -7.95
N CYS A 288 -10.67 16.67 -7.83
CA CYS A 288 -9.40 17.09 -8.43
C CYS A 288 -9.07 16.17 -9.60
N VAL A 289 -8.79 16.76 -10.75
CA VAL A 289 -8.23 16.06 -11.92
C VAL A 289 -6.83 16.57 -12.17
N PHE A 290 -5.91 15.67 -12.47
CA PHE A 290 -4.54 16.05 -12.82
C PHE A 290 -4.00 15.22 -14.00
N ILE A 291 -3.12 15.86 -14.75
CA ILE A 291 -2.33 15.27 -15.84
C ILE A 291 -0.88 15.73 -15.71
N ARG A 292 0.09 14.85 -15.94
CA ARG A 292 1.51 15.21 -15.84
C ARG A 292 2.38 14.51 -16.87
N SER A 293 3.48 15.16 -17.24
CA SER A 293 4.54 14.59 -18.08
C SER A 293 5.31 13.47 -17.37
N ASN A 294 6.22 12.84 -18.11
CA ASN A 294 7.18 11.89 -17.56
C ASN A 294 8.14 12.62 -16.60
N PRO A 295 8.27 12.18 -15.32
CA PRO A 295 9.14 12.82 -14.34
C PRO A 295 10.64 12.63 -14.64
N PHE A 296 11.00 11.74 -15.58
CA PHE A 296 12.39 11.48 -15.97
C PHE A 296 12.84 12.27 -17.20
N LYS A 297 11.98 13.12 -17.79
CA LYS A 297 12.37 14.10 -18.81
C LYS A 297 13.22 15.22 -18.21
N ASN A 298 13.86 16.02 -19.06
CA ASN A 298 14.60 17.22 -18.64
C ASN A 298 13.68 18.19 -17.88
N ASN A 299 14.25 18.98 -16.98
CA ASN A 299 13.45 19.86 -16.11
C ASN A 299 12.52 20.80 -16.89
N ASN A 300 12.97 21.33 -18.03
CA ASN A 300 12.18 22.23 -18.88
C ASN A 300 10.99 21.54 -19.58
N GLU A 301 10.97 20.20 -19.62
CA GLU A 301 9.88 19.41 -20.22
C GLU A 301 8.98 18.77 -19.17
N ARG A 302 9.20 19.08 -17.88
CA ARG A 302 8.37 18.57 -16.78
C ARG A 302 7.25 19.54 -16.51
N TYR A 303 6.03 19.02 -16.54
CA TYR A 303 4.86 19.78 -16.17
C TYR A 303 3.85 18.90 -15.43
N HIS A 304 3.10 19.53 -14.55
CA HIS A 304 2.02 18.96 -13.79
C HIS A 304 0.86 19.96 -13.77
N TYR A 305 -0.23 19.59 -14.39
CA TYR A 305 -1.46 20.38 -14.38
C TYR A 305 -2.49 19.69 -13.51
N SER A 306 -3.08 20.44 -12.62
CA SER A 306 -4.17 19.96 -11.77
C SER A 306 -5.20 21.03 -11.58
N LEU A 307 -6.46 20.63 -11.50
CA LEU A 307 -7.56 21.54 -11.22
C LEU A 307 -8.55 20.83 -10.28
N THR A 308 -8.87 21.53 -9.20
CA THR A 308 -9.91 21.12 -8.26
C THR A 308 -11.16 21.95 -8.48
N GLY A 309 -12.31 21.31 -8.48
CA GLY A 309 -13.61 21.98 -8.56
C GLY A 309 -14.60 21.38 -7.58
N SER A 310 -15.51 22.23 -7.09
CA SER A 310 -16.64 21.82 -6.26
C SER A 310 -17.83 21.44 -7.14
N LEU A 311 -18.45 20.32 -6.81
CA LEU A 311 -19.70 19.88 -7.41
C LEU A 311 -20.87 20.76 -6.88
N PRO A 312 -21.93 20.97 -7.66
CA PRO A 312 -23.10 21.73 -7.18
C PRO A 312 -23.83 21.02 -6.03
N PHE A 313 -23.70 19.70 -5.94
CA PHE A 313 -24.24 18.85 -4.87
C PHE A 313 -23.34 17.65 -4.62
N SER A 314 -23.43 17.06 -3.43
CA SER A 314 -22.70 15.84 -3.08
C SER A 314 -23.25 14.66 -3.89
N THR A 315 -22.37 13.81 -4.41
CA THR A 315 -22.79 12.67 -5.24
C THR A 315 -21.80 11.52 -5.20
N ASN A 316 -22.27 10.30 -5.45
CA ASN A 316 -21.48 9.12 -5.74
C ASN A 316 -21.83 8.51 -7.12
N SER A 317 -22.61 9.24 -7.92
CA SER A 317 -22.97 8.85 -9.28
C SER A 317 -21.75 8.87 -10.21
N SER A 318 -21.46 7.73 -10.84
CA SER A 318 -20.37 7.64 -11.81
C SER A 318 -20.59 8.56 -13.01
N ILE A 319 -21.85 8.86 -13.36
CA ILE A 319 -22.21 9.73 -14.48
C ILE A 319 -21.84 11.17 -14.16
N GLU A 320 -22.30 11.69 -13.00
CA GLU A 320 -22.06 13.08 -12.61
C GLU A 320 -20.57 13.33 -12.34
N ILE A 321 -19.90 12.41 -11.63
CA ILE A 321 -18.48 12.51 -11.34
C ILE A 321 -17.65 12.51 -12.63
N SER A 322 -17.93 11.62 -13.59
CA SER A 322 -17.19 11.58 -14.85
C SER A 322 -17.45 12.81 -15.72
N LYS A 323 -18.69 13.26 -15.82
CA LYS A 323 -19.06 14.48 -16.57
C LYS A 323 -18.30 15.70 -16.03
N PHE A 324 -18.28 15.87 -14.71
CA PHE A 324 -17.56 16.97 -14.08
C PHE A 324 -16.05 16.85 -14.21
N ALA A 325 -15.49 15.64 -14.04
CA ALA A 325 -14.06 15.38 -14.21
C ALA A 325 -13.59 15.68 -15.63
N VAL A 326 -14.36 15.32 -16.66
CA VAL A 326 -14.07 15.66 -18.07
C VAL A 326 -14.09 17.19 -18.30
N LYS A 327 -15.03 17.91 -17.66
CA LYS A 327 -15.04 19.38 -17.72
C LYS A 327 -13.76 19.99 -17.14
N LEU A 328 -13.27 19.47 -16.02
CA LEU A 328 -12.01 19.90 -15.42
C LEU A 328 -10.79 19.54 -16.30
N LEU A 329 -10.77 18.32 -16.85
CA LEU A 329 -9.71 17.86 -17.76
C LEU A 329 -9.55 18.80 -18.96
N LYS A 330 -10.67 19.16 -19.62
CA LYS A 330 -10.65 20.07 -20.79
C LYS A 330 -10.03 21.44 -20.48
N LYS A 331 -10.14 21.91 -19.22
CA LYS A 331 -9.54 23.20 -18.80
C LYS A 331 -8.04 23.14 -18.60
N ILE A 332 -7.47 21.97 -18.26
CA ILE A 332 -6.04 21.81 -17.98
C ILE A 332 -5.27 21.16 -19.14
N TYR A 333 -5.99 20.66 -20.15
CA TYR A 333 -5.38 20.05 -21.32
C TYR A 333 -4.68 21.09 -22.21
N SER A 334 -3.53 20.71 -22.75
CA SER A 334 -2.80 21.50 -23.76
C SER A 334 -2.45 20.64 -24.96
N LYS A 335 -2.84 21.06 -26.17
CA LYS A 335 -2.75 20.31 -27.42
C LYS A 335 -1.31 19.90 -27.81
N ASN A 336 -0.30 20.69 -27.42
CA ASN A 336 1.09 20.46 -27.84
C ASN A 336 1.91 19.72 -26.76
N LYS A 337 1.28 19.03 -25.84
CA LYS A 337 1.94 18.35 -24.72
C LYS A 337 1.59 16.87 -24.67
N SER A 338 2.56 16.07 -24.20
CA SER A 338 2.39 14.64 -24.00
C SER A 338 2.37 14.29 -22.51
N TYR A 339 1.47 13.45 -22.10
CA TYR A 339 1.22 13.13 -20.70
C TYR A 339 1.57 11.67 -20.41
N LYS A 340 2.24 11.43 -19.28
CA LYS A 340 2.66 10.10 -18.81
C LYS A 340 1.77 9.55 -17.72
N LYS A 341 1.06 10.42 -17.00
CA LYS A 341 0.17 10.03 -15.91
C LYS A 341 -1.04 10.94 -15.84
N ALA A 342 -2.20 10.35 -15.53
CA ALA A 342 -3.41 11.06 -15.19
C ALA A 342 -4.09 10.45 -13.97
N GLY A 343 -4.98 11.22 -13.36
CA GLY A 343 -5.77 10.73 -12.23
C GLY A 343 -6.89 11.65 -11.81
N ILE A 344 -7.76 11.05 -11.00
CA ILE A 344 -8.85 11.73 -10.32
C ILE A 344 -8.72 11.49 -8.82
N ILE A 345 -9.05 12.50 -8.02
CA ILE A 345 -9.14 12.43 -6.55
C ILE A 345 -10.52 12.97 -6.15
N LEU A 346 -11.30 12.15 -5.48
CA LEU A 346 -12.57 12.53 -4.87
C LEU A 346 -12.28 12.99 -3.44
N MET A 347 -12.77 14.17 -3.07
CA MET A 347 -12.51 14.85 -1.80
C MET A 347 -13.80 15.42 -1.22
N GLY A 348 -13.74 15.93 0.03
CA GLY A 348 -14.93 16.39 0.73
C GLY A 348 -15.93 15.26 0.89
N LEU A 349 -15.45 14.12 1.42
CA LEU A 349 -16.29 12.94 1.59
C LEU A 349 -17.21 13.11 2.80
N SER A 350 -18.48 12.77 2.63
CA SER A 350 -19.50 12.70 3.67
C SER A 350 -20.26 11.38 3.58
N PRO A 351 -20.80 10.86 4.72
CA PRO A 351 -21.67 9.69 4.68
C PRO A 351 -22.88 9.91 3.77
N GLU A 352 -23.28 8.92 3.01
CA GLU A 352 -24.45 8.96 2.12
C GLU A 352 -25.75 9.20 2.88
N SER A 353 -25.80 8.80 4.18
CA SER A 353 -26.93 9.06 5.09
C SER A 353 -27.13 10.54 5.41
N ASN A 354 -26.07 11.35 5.28
CA ASN A 354 -26.09 12.79 5.61
C ASN A 354 -26.26 13.66 4.35
N HIS A 355 -26.86 13.11 3.30
CA HIS A 355 -27.11 13.85 2.07
C HIS A 355 -28.03 15.05 2.33
N GLN A 356 -27.52 16.25 2.04
CA GLN A 356 -28.31 17.48 2.12
C GLN A 356 -29.03 17.69 0.78
N PHE A 357 -30.35 17.54 0.79
CA PHE A 357 -31.17 17.77 -0.38
C PHE A 357 -31.18 19.25 -0.77
N SER A 358 -31.02 19.54 -2.04
CA SER A 358 -31.20 20.85 -2.64
C SER A 358 -32.54 20.90 -3.40
N LEU A 359 -33.16 22.05 -3.47
CA LEU A 359 -34.37 22.27 -4.29
C LEU A 359 -34.15 21.97 -5.79
N PHE A 360 -32.89 21.91 -6.23
CA PHE A 360 -32.48 21.63 -7.61
C PHE A 360 -32.02 20.20 -7.82
N ASP A 361 -32.07 19.33 -6.82
CA ASP A 361 -31.69 17.93 -6.88
C ASP A 361 -32.73 17.13 -7.70
N ARG A 362 -32.51 17.08 -9.01
CA ARG A 362 -33.35 16.29 -9.90
C ARG A 362 -32.88 14.82 -9.91
N ASP A 363 -33.79 13.89 -9.68
CA ASP A 363 -33.65 12.44 -9.91
C ASP A 363 -32.57 11.71 -9.08
N ILE A 364 -32.18 12.19 -7.88
CA ILE A 364 -31.18 11.51 -7.04
C ILE A 364 -31.57 10.06 -6.77
N GLU A 365 -32.80 9.79 -6.39
CA GLU A 365 -33.32 8.45 -6.14
C GLU A 365 -33.18 7.54 -7.37
N LYS A 366 -33.47 8.06 -8.55
CA LYS A 366 -33.35 7.33 -9.82
C LYS A 366 -31.87 7.04 -10.13
N GLN A 367 -30.99 8.00 -9.90
CA GLN A 367 -29.54 7.79 -10.07
C GLN A 367 -28.98 6.77 -9.07
N LYS A 368 -29.38 6.81 -7.80
CA LYS A 368 -29.00 5.81 -6.79
C LYS A 368 -29.44 4.40 -7.19
N LYS A 369 -30.70 4.23 -7.66
CA LYS A 369 -31.20 2.95 -8.16
C LYS A 369 -30.40 2.46 -9.37
N LEU A 370 -30.09 3.34 -10.33
CA LEU A 370 -29.26 3.00 -11.50
C LEU A 370 -27.85 2.55 -11.08
N MET A 371 -27.17 3.30 -10.20
CA MET A 371 -25.83 2.93 -9.73
C MET A 371 -25.83 1.59 -8.99
N LYS A 372 -26.85 1.32 -8.16
CA LYS A 372 -27.02 0.03 -7.48
C LYS A 372 -27.21 -1.13 -8.47
N SER A 373 -27.98 -0.93 -9.52
CA SER A 373 -28.19 -1.94 -10.58
C SER A 373 -26.88 -2.23 -11.32
N ILE A 374 -26.11 -1.20 -11.69
CA ILE A 374 -24.80 -1.35 -12.34
C ILE A 374 -23.83 -2.09 -11.40
N ASP A 375 -23.78 -1.73 -10.13
CA ASP A 375 -22.89 -2.39 -9.15
C ASP A 375 -23.29 -3.87 -8.95
N THR A 376 -24.57 -4.19 -8.96
CA THR A 376 -25.07 -5.57 -8.89
C THR A 376 -24.63 -6.39 -10.10
N ILE A 377 -24.76 -5.84 -11.31
CA ILE A 377 -24.29 -6.49 -12.54
C ILE A 377 -22.77 -6.69 -12.51
N ASP A 378 -22.02 -5.66 -12.14
CA ASP A 378 -20.57 -5.74 -12.05
C ASP A 378 -20.08 -6.75 -11.01
N ASN A 379 -20.80 -6.91 -9.89
CA ASN A 379 -20.45 -7.88 -8.85
C ASN A 379 -20.79 -9.32 -9.29
N LYS A 380 -21.87 -9.52 -10.05
CA LYS A 380 -22.30 -10.86 -10.50
C LYS A 380 -21.52 -11.35 -11.73
N TYR A 381 -21.26 -10.47 -12.70
CA TYR A 381 -20.71 -10.84 -14.01
C TYR A 381 -19.30 -10.30 -14.28
N GLY A 382 -18.70 -9.64 -13.29
CA GLY A 382 -17.37 -9.01 -13.39
C GLY A 382 -17.43 -7.56 -13.88
N LEU A 383 -16.34 -6.83 -13.60
CA LEU A 383 -16.22 -5.39 -13.88
C LEU A 383 -16.35 -5.06 -15.37
N TYR A 384 -16.97 -3.92 -15.64
CA TYR A 384 -17.07 -3.31 -16.98
C TYR A 384 -18.03 -4.04 -17.94
N LYS A 385 -19.03 -4.74 -17.44
CA LYS A 385 -20.12 -5.28 -18.30
C LYS A 385 -21.04 -4.15 -18.74
N VAL A 386 -21.35 -3.20 -17.85
CA VAL A 386 -22.06 -1.96 -18.19
C VAL A 386 -21.04 -0.81 -18.14
N ARG A 387 -21.05 0.04 -19.17
CA ARG A 387 -20.08 1.14 -19.31
C ARG A 387 -20.74 2.43 -19.75
N LEU A 388 -20.14 3.56 -19.37
CA LEU A 388 -20.45 4.85 -19.97
C LEU A 388 -19.88 4.92 -21.39
N ALA A 389 -20.57 5.58 -22.31
CA ALA A 389 -20.14 5.68 -23.71
C ALA A 389 -18.74 6.33 -23.87
N SER A 390 -18.34 7.18 -22.94
CA SER A 390 -17.02 7.83 -22.90
C SER A 390 -15.94 7.01 -22.20
N GLN A 391 -16.19 5.77 -21.76
CA GLN A 391 -15.17 4.87 -21.28
C GLN A 391 -14.48 4.15 -22.46
N ASP A 392 -13.24 3.63 -22.24
CA ASP A 392 -12.55 2.77 -23.18
C ASP A 392 -13.41 1.54 -23.54
N GLN A 393 -14.09 1.60 -24.67
CA GLN A 393 -15.01 0.56 -25.14
C GLN A 393 -14.26 -0.69 -25.64
N LYS A 394 -13.07 -0.51 -26.20
CA LYS A 394 -12.30 -1.60 -26.81
C LYS A 394 -11.36 -2.30 -25.85
N ARG A 395 -11.23 -1.82 -24.59
CA ARG A 395 -10.23 -2.28 -23.60
C ARG A 395 -8.81 -2.35 -24.15
N ILE A 396 -8.43 -1.40 -25.00
CA ILE A 396 -7.14 -1.38 -25.68
C ILE A 396 -5.99 -1.32 -24.67
N TRP A 397 -6.17 -0.58 -23.58
CA TRP A 397 -5.12 -0.40 -22.56
C TRP A 397 -5.44 -1.20 -21.28
N LYS A 398 -5.20 -2.50 -21.35
CA LYS A 398 -5.16 -3.34 -20.16
C LYS A 398 -3.85 -3.13 -19.40
N MET A 399 -3.91 -3.30 -18.08
CA MET A 399 -2.70 -3.37 -17.28
C MET A 399 -1.84 -4.54 -17.77
N LYS A 400 -0.57 -4.25 -18.07
CA LYS A 400 0.39 -5.28 -18.48
C LYS A 400 0.72 -6.17 -17.30
N ARG A 401 0.47 -7.48 -17.45
CA ARG A 401 0.75 -8.54 -16.47
C ARG A 401 1.13 -9.80 -17.24
N GLN A 402 2.33 -9.82 -17.83
CA GLN A 402 2.73 -10.89 -18.74
C GLN A 402 3.23 -12.14 -18.02
N LYS A 403 3.53 -12.03 -16.71
CA LYS A 403 4.10 -13.08 -15.88
C LYS A 403 3.27 -13.31 -14.62
N LEU A 404 1.95 -13.26 -14.77
CA LEU A 404 1.01 -13.51 -13.68
C LEU A 404 1.03 -15.01 -13.34
N SER A 405 1.16 -15.35 -12.06
CA SER A 405 0.94 -16.69 -11.54
C SER A 405 -0.56 -17.05 -11.54
N ARG A 406 -0.88 -18.32 -11.36
CA ARG A 406 -2.26 -18.78 -11.23
C ARG A 406 -2.88 -18.28 -9.92
N ASN A 407 -4.20 -18.17 -9.91
CA ASN A 407 -4.98 -17.83 -8.70
C ASN A 407 -5.28 -19.09 -7.89
N TYR A 408 -4.25 -19.75 -7.39
CA TYR A 408 -4.28 -21.08 -6.77
C TYR A 408 -5.33 -21.24 -5.66
N THR A 409 -5.80 -20.16 -5.03
CA THR A 409 -6.69 -20.20 -3.87
C THR A 409 -8.06 -19.55 -4.12
N THR A 410 -8.25 -18.87 -5.24
CA THR A 410 -9.47 -18.07 -5.51
C THR A 410 -10.19 -18.44 -6.79
N GLU A 411 -9.58 -19.26 -7.65
CA GLU A 411 -10.18 -19.76 -8.90
C GLU A 411 -10.09 -21.28 -8.94
N ILE A 412 -11.25 -21.96 -8.98
CA ILE A 412 -11.34 -23.43 -8.91
C ILE A 412 -10.57 -24.08 -10.05
N ASP A 413 -10.66 -23.54 -11.27
CA ASP A 413 -10.00 -24.08 -12.47
C ASP A 413 -8.46 -23.92 -12.45
N GLU A 414 -7.94 -23.10 -11.52
CA GLU A 414 -6.50 -22.82 -11.36
C GLU A 414 -5.86 -23.52 -10.16
N ILE A 415 -6.62 -24.32 -9.41
CA ILE A 415 -6.12 -25.12 -8.28
C ILE A 415 -5.10 -26.16 -8.78
N LEU A 416 -4.08 -26.44 -7.95
CA LEU A 416 -3.09 -27.48 -8.24
C LEU A 416 -3.75 -28.85 -8.21
N ILE A 417 -3.60 -29.60 -9.30
CA ILE A 417 -4.02 -30.99 -9.37
C ILE A 417 -2.86 -31.84 -8.86
N VAL A 418 -3.07 -32.53 -7.76
CA VAL A 418 -2.11 -33.50 -7.22
C VAL A 418 -2.41 -34.85 -7.87
N LYS A 419 -1.37 -35.45 -8.49
CA LYS A 419 -1.43 -36.81 -9.06
C LYS A 419 -0.99 -37.83 -8.02
#